data_1283f80eb33bed05dcf5f647cf879c8a
#
_entry.id   1283f80eb33bed05dcf5f647cf879c8a
#
_cell.length_a   1.000
_cell.length_b   1.000
_cell.length_c   1.000
_cell.angle_alpha   90.00
_cell.angle_beta   90.00
_cell.angle_gamma   90.00
#
_symmetry.space_group_name_H-M   'P 1'
#
loop_
_entity.id
_entity.type
_entity.pdbx_description
1 polymer ?
#
loop_
_entity_poly.entity_id
_entity_poly.type
_entity_poly.pdbx_seq_one_letter_code
_entity_poly.pdbx_strand_id
1 'polypeptide(L)'
;MTTIASLEAYLKTFNLLNPAETKQLAGYFKPAVFQKNQIIIAEGEINSKFYFLASGLLREYSWVDQLDMPEPISRWFTLPGKFGISAESFFHQRPSEITLDALKKSEVFYMEKEDLERAYIEIPHSNTICRIILQETLVQHERITSFLHIRNTQIRYEAFRKSFKDMDEQVPDKYKASFLNMSPSELSRVRRKIMENGSLID
;
A
#
# COMPACT_ATOMS: atom_id res chain seq x y z
N MET A 1 -15.05 -17.16 2.33
CA MET A 1 -14.04 -17.27 3.43
C MET A 1 -12.70 -17.02 2.80
N THR A 2 -12.02 -15.96 3.21
CA THR A 2 -10.65 -15.67 2.75
C THR A 2 -9.76 -16.77 3.26
N THR A 3 -9.17 -17.52 2.36
CA THR A 3 -8.25 -18.57 2.75
C THR A 3 -6.85 -17.98 2.95
N ILE A 4 -6.19 -18.34 4.02
CA ILE A 4 -4.78 -18.03 4.31
C ILE A 4 -3.84 -18.43 3.15
N ALA A 5 -4.36 -19.20 2.20
CA ALA A 5 -3.66 -19.69 1.03
C ALA A 5 -3.01 -18.58 0.17
N SER A 6 -3.61 -17.40 0.09
CA SER A 6 -3.02 -16.27 -0.64
C SER A 6 -1.75 -15.75 0.05
N LEU A 7 -1.74 -15.67 1.38
CA LEU A 7 -0.58 -15.31 2.17
C LEU A 7 0.50 -16.40 2.08
N GLU A 8 0.14 -17.67 2.23
CA GLU A 8 1.08 -18.79 2.08
C GLU A 8 1.70 -18.83 0.68
N ALA A 9 0.88 -18.59 -0.37
CA ALA A 9 1.38 -18.50 -1.74
C ALA A 9 2.40 -17.37 -1.90
N TYR A 10 2.11 -16.19 -1.33
CA TYR A 10 3.04 -15.07 -1.31
C TYR A 10 4.34 -15.41 -0.56
N LEU A 11 4.26 -15.99 0.64
CA LEU A 11 5.44 -16.38 1.41
C LEU A 11 6.32 -17.41 0.67
N LYS A 12 5.71 -18.33 -0.08
CA LYS A 12 6.42 -19.31 -0.91
C LYS A 12 7.24 -18.68 -2.04
N THR A 13 6.87 -17.49 -2.53
CA THR A 13 7.61 -16.82 -3.63
C THR A 13 9.05 -16.49 -3.26
N PHE A 14 9.35 -16.37 -1.96
CA PHE A 14 10.71 -16.09 -1.49
C PHE A 14 11.64 -17.29 -1.57
N ASN A 15 11.12 -18.53 -1.63
CA ASN A 15 11.90 -19.79 -1.65
C ASN A 15 12.88 -19.92 -0.46
N LEU A 16 12.56 -19.34 0.69
CA LEU A 16 13.40 -19.33 1.89
C LEU A 16 12.85 -20.21 3.02
N LEU A 17 11.59 -20.59 2.94
CA LEU A 17 10.88 -21.37 3.96
C LEU A 17 10.49 -22.75 3.39
N ASN A 18 10.62 -23.78 4.21
CA ASN A 18 10.01 -25.06 3.91
C ASN A 18 8.48 -25.00 4.17
N PRO A 19 7.70 -26.03 3.76
CA PRO A 19 6.24 -26.01 3.93
C PRO A 19 5.76 -25.86 5.37
N ALA A 20 6.49 -26.45 6.36
CA ALA A 20 6.13 -26.34 7.78
C ALA A 20 6.38 -24.92 8.30
N GLU A 21 7.54 -24.34 8.01
CA GLU A 21 7.88 -22.96 8.35
C GLU A 21 6.95 -21.94 7.70
N THR A 22 6.57 -22.15 6.43
CA THR A 22 5.58 -21.30 5.73
C THR A 22 4.25 -21.30 6.48
N LYS A 23 3.77 -22.47 6.88
CA LYS A 23 2.52 -22.61 7.63
C LYS A 23 2.64 -22.01 9.03
N GLN A 24 3.78 -22.19 9.70
CA GLN A 24 4.05 -21.60 11.00
C GLN A 24 4.04 -20.06 10.91
N LEU A 25 4.76 -19.47 9.96
CA LEU A 25 4.78 -18.02 9.78
C LEU A 25 3.39 -17.47 9.41
N ALA A 26 2.67 -18.14 8.53
CA ALA A 26 1.30 -17.75 8.20
C ALA A 26 0.36 -17.85 9.43
N GLY A 27 0.62 -18.76 10.37
CA GLY A 27 -0.16 -18.94 11.59
C GLY A 27 -0.09 -17.76 12.58
N TYR A 28 0.92 -16.89 12.48
CA TYR A 28 0.97 -15.64 13.25
C TYR A 28 0.02 -14.56 12.74
N PHE A 29 -0.46 -14.71 11.52
CA PHE A 29 -1.40 -13.75 10.94
C PHE A 29 -2.85 -14.09 11.31
N LYS A 30 -3.60 -13.06 11.71
CA LYS A 30 -5.01 -13.14 12.09
C LYS A 30 -5.88 -12.54 10.99
N PRO A 31 -6.98 -13.18 10.59
CA PRO A 31 -7.86 -12.63 9.57
C PRO A 31 -8.69 -11.47 10.08
N ALA A 32 -8.95 -10.48 9.23
CA ALA A 32 -9.92 -9.42 9.46
C ALA A 32 -10.58 -8.99 8.16
N VAL A 33 -11.78 -8.41 8.28
CA VAL A 33 -12.54 -7.87 7.15
C VAL A 33 -12.94 -6.44 7.45
N PHE A 34 -12.62 -5.53 6.55
CA PHE A 34 -12.99 -4.13 6.64
C PHE A 34 -14.00 -3.78 5.54
N GLN A 35 -15.03 -3.06 5.92
CA GLN A 35 -16.02 -2.58 4.97
C GLN A 35 -15.49 -1.36 4.20
N LYS A 36 -16.10 -1.06 3.05
CA LYS A 36 -15.75 0.14 2.29
C LYS A 36 -15.85 1.39 3.18
N ASN A 37 -14.87 2.27 3.10
CA ASN A 37 -14.68 3.50 3.87
C ASN A 37 -14.43 3.29 5.38
N GLN A 38 -14.17 2.06 5.81
CA GLN A 38 -13.77 1.81 7.20
C GLN A 38 -12.31 2.19 7.40
N ILE A 39 -12.05 2.95 8.47
CA ILE A 39 -10.69 3.28 8.93
C ILE A 39 -10.10 2.06 9.62
N ILE A 40 -8.86 1.75 9.28
CA ILE A 40 -8.06 0.62 9.79
C ILE A 40 -7.02 1.13 10.77
N ILE A 41 -6.38 2.26 10.44
CA ILE A 41 -5.45 3.00 11.29
C ILE A 41 -5.88 4.47 11.22
N ALA A 42 -6.13 5.11 12.34
CA ALA A 42 -6.42 6.53 12.36
C ALA A 42 -5.12 7.33 12.60
N GLU A 43 -5.03 8.49 11.93
CA GLU A 43 -4.00 9.48 12.24
C GLU A 43 -4.05 9.85 13.72
N GLY A 44 -2.89 9.96 14.38
CA GLY A 44 -2.77 10.24 15.81
C GLY A 44 -2.83 9.00 16.71
N GLU A 45 -3.27 7.85 16.23
CA GLU A 45 -3.27 6.60 17.00
C GLU A 45 -1.94 5.84 16.87
N ILE A 46 -1.55 5.13 17.93
CA ILE A 46 -0.40 4.20 17.89
C ILE A 46 -0.89 2.86 17.34
N ASN A 47 -0.29 2.41 16.24
CA ASN A 47 -0.62 1.14 15.59
C ASN A 47 0.52 0.14 15.73
N SER A 48 0.22 -1.03 16.27
CA SER A 48 1.15 -2.16 16.41
C SER A 48 0.95 -3.27 15.37
N LYS A 49 0.20 -3.00 14.30
CA LYS A 49 -0.17 -4.02 13.31
C LYS A 49 0.27 -3.64 11.91
N PHE A 50 0.61 -4.65 11.11
CA PHE A 50 0.69 -4.51 9.66
C PHE A 50 -0.24 -5.52 8.98
N TYR A 51 -0.65 -5.24 7.76
CA TYR A 51 -1.78 -5.88 7.11
C TYR A 51 -1.38 -6.40 5.73
N PHE A 52 -1.43 -7.71 5.52
CA PHE A 52 -1.37 -8.32 4.19
C PHE A 52 -2.77 -8.23 3.57
N LEU A 53 -2.89 -7.59 2.43
CA LEU A 53 -4.17 -7.49 1.72
C LEU A 53 -4.39 -8.72 0.83
N ALA A 54 -5.37 -9.54 1.18
CA ALA A 54 -5.76 -10.71 0.39
C ALA A 54 -6.73 -10.34 -0.75
N SER A 55 -7.67 -9.43 -0.49
CA SER A 55 -8.59 -8.89 -1.50
C SER A 55 -9.08 -7.50 -1.11
N GLY A 56 -9.45 -6.68 -2.09
CA GLY A 56 -9.93 -5.32 -1.86
C GLY A 56 -8.96 -4.24 -2.33
N LEU A 57 -8.94 -3.10 -1.63
CA LEU A 57 -8.07 -1.95 -1.92
C LEU A 57 -7.97 -1.09 -0.68
N LEU A 58 -6.76 -0.84 -0.19
CA LEU A 58 -6.51 0.08 0.91
C LEU A 58 -5.87 1.37 0.40
N ARG A 59 -6.07 2.46 1.13
CA ARG A 59 -5.49 3.77 0.85
C ARG A 59 -4.84 4.32 2.11
N GLU A 60 -3.64 4.82 1.97
CA GLU A 60 -2.99 5.70 2.94
C GLU A 60 -3.20 7.16 2.54
N TYR A 61 -3.59 7.98 3.49
CA TYR A 61 -3.74 9.42 3.27
C TYR A 61 -3.40 10.21 4.53
N SER A 62 -3.10 11.49 4.36
CA SER A 62 -2.95 12.44 5.46
C SER A 62 -3.75 13.69 5.15
N TRP A 63 -4.09 14.43 6.19
CA TRP A 63 -4.70 15.75 6.05
C TRP A 63 -3.63 16.82 5.89
N VAL A 64 -3.92 17.84 5.08
CA VAL A 64 -3.05 19.00 4.92
C VAL A 64 -3.80 20.20 5.43
N ASP A 65 -3.39 20.70 6.60
CA ASP A 65 -4.00 21.81 7.30
C ASP A 65 -3.78 23.20 6.65
N GLN A 66 -3.17 23.26 5.47
CA GLN A 66 -2.76 24.52 4.84
C GLN A 66 -3.85 25.23 4.04
N LEU A 67 -5.04 24.65 3.98
CA LEU A 67 -6.18 25.20 3.22
C LEU A 67 -7.33 25.53 4.20
N ASP A 68 -8.12 26.57 3.89
CA ASP A 68 -9.33 26.89 4.62
C ASP A 68 -10.33 25.72 4.74
N MET A 69 -10.18 24.71 3.88
CA MET A 69 -10.86 23.42 3.97
C MET A 69 -9.81 22.31 3.77
N PRO A 70 -9.45 21.57 4.83
CA PRO A 70 -8.47 20.48 4.72
C PRO A 70 -9.00 19.37 3.83
N GLU A 71 -8.20 18.96 2.83
CA GLU A 71 -8.49 17.83 1.97
C GLU A 71 -7.52 16.66 2.23
N PRO A 72 -8.03 15.40 2.23
CA PRO A 72 -7.17 14.25 2.40
C PRO A 72 -6.33 14.01 1.13
N ILE A 73 -5.01 14.02 1.27
CA ILE A 73 -4.07 13.73 0.19
C ILE A 73 -3.69 12.26 0.25
N SER A 74 -4.01 11.51 -0.81
CA SER A 74 -3.60 10.10 -0.96
C SER A 74 -2.08 10.00 -1.05
N ARG A 75 -1.47 9.16 -0.20
CA ARG A 75 -0.02 8.94 -0.14
C ARG A 75 0.39 7.61 -0.73
N TRP A 76 -0.45 6.58 -0.56
CA TRP A 76 -0.18 5.23 -1.05
C TRP A 76 -1.47 4.43 -1.25
N PHE A 77 -1.37 3.34 -2.02
CA PHE A 77 -2.44 2.35 -2.17
C PHE A 77 -1.86 0.95 -2.03
N THR A 78 -2.51 0.14 -1.20
CA THR A 78 -2.17 -1.27 -1.05
C THR A 78 -3.11 -2.10 -1.91
N LEU A 79 -2.53 -2.85 -2.85
CA LEU A 79 -3.22 -3.80 -3.73
C LEU A 79 -3.16 -5.21 -3.16
N PRO A 80 -4.02 -6.15 -3.62
CA PRO A 80 -3.94 -7.55 -3.22
C PRO A 80 -2.53 -8.14 -3.42
N GLY A 81 -2.08 -8.92 -2.43
CA GLY A 81 -0.72 -9.48 -2.41
C GLY A 81 0.36 -8.51 -1.91
N LYS A 82 -0.02 -7.35 -1.36
CA LYS A 82 0.90 -6.36 -0.79
C LYS A 82 0.55 -6.07 0.67
N PHE A 83 1.46 -5.38 1.36
CA PHE A 83 1.28 -4.97 2.75
C PHE A 83 0.91 -3.50 2.87
N GLY A 84 -0.01 -3.20 3.81
CA GLY A 84 -0.32 -1.86 4.30
C GLY A 84 0.17 -1.70 5.74
N ILE A 85 0.78 -0.56 6.05
CA ILE A 85 1.39 -0.28 7.35
C ILE A 85 1.53 1.24 7.55
N SER A 86 1.34 1.71 8.79
CA SER A 86 1.92 2.99 9.19
C SER A 86 3.31 2.72 9.76
N ALA A 87 4.34 2.90 8.93
CA ALA A 87 5.70 2.48 9.27
C ALA A 87 6.24 3.20 10.52
N GLU A 88 6.07 4.52 10.61
CA GLU A 88 6.49 5.30 11.80
C GLU A 88 5.81 4.77 13.07
N SER A 89 4.50 4.55 13.01
CA SER A 89 3.75 4.06 14.15
C SER A 89 4.14 2.63 14.52
N PHE A 90 4.24 1.75 13.54
CA PHE A 90 4.57 0.34 13.79
C PHE A 90 5.98 0.14 14.35
N PHE A 91 6.99 0.74 13.73
CA PHE A 91 8.39 0.53 14.14
C PHE A 91 8.77 1.34 15.37
N HIS A 92 8.36 2.62 15.44
CA HIS A 92 8.76 3.53 16.51
C HIS A 92 7.74 3.68 17.63
N GLN A 93 6.55 3.06 17.51
CA GLN A 93 5.44 3.16 18.48
C GLN A 93 5.08 4.62 18.79
N ARG A 94 5.05 5.45 17.75
CA ARG A 94 4.61 6.84 17.79
C ARG A 94 3.24 6.99 17.16
N PRO A 95 2.52 8.09 17.44
CA PRO A 95 1.26 8.39 16.75
C PRO A 95 1.43 8.34 15.23
N SER A 96 0.49 7.71 14.53
CA SER A 96 0.49 7.62 13.07
C SER A 96 0.31 8.98 12.43
N GLU A 97 1.13 9.33 11.46
CA GLU A 97 0.99 10.53 10.64
C GLU A 97 0.07 10.31 9.41
N ILE A 98 -0.45 9.12 9.27
CA ILE A 98 -1.36 8.76 8.18
C ILE A 98 -2.61 8.06 8.69
N THR A 99 -3.67 8.17 7.92
CA THR A 99 -4.84 7.30 8.04
C THR A 99 -4.76 6.21 6.98
N LEU A 100 -5.02 4.95 7.37
CA LEU A 100 -5.23 3.83 6.46
C LEU A 100 -6.72 3.49 6.43
N ASP A 101 -7.35 3.55 5.25
CA ASP A 101 -8.75 3.18 5.07
C ASP A 101 -8.95 2.13 3.96
N ALA A 102 -10.11 1.49 3.95
CA ALA A 102 -10.51 0.55 2.93
C ALA A 102 -11.37 1.24 1.85
N LEU A 103 -10.86 1.36 0.62
CA LEU A 103 -11.64 1.93 -0.50
C LEU A 103 -12.68 0.95 -1.07
N LYS A 104 -12.53 -0.33 -0.81
CA LYS A 104 -13.48 -1.41 -1.13
C LYS A 104 -13.60 -2.32 0.08
N LYS A 105 -14.62 -3.19 0.13
CA LYS A 105 -14.60 -4.30 1.09
C LYS A 105 -13.28 -5.05 0.94
N SER A 106 -12.52 -5.14 2.02
CA SER A 106 -11.15 -5.65 2.02
C SER A 106 -11.00 -6.76 3.03
N GLU A 107 -10.40 -7.86 2.60
CA GLU A 107 -10.04 -8.99 3.43
C GLU A 107 -8.54 -8.98 3.64
N VAL A 108 -8.12 -8.98 4.89
CA VAL A 108 -6.71 -8.87 5.26
C VAL A 108 -6.30 -9.95 6.24
N PHE A 109 -5.01 -10.20 6.29
CA PHE A 109 -4.35 -10.91 7.39
C PHE A 109 -3.41 -9.94 8.06
N TYR A 110 -3.60 -9.70 9.37
CA TYR A 110 -2.72 -8.81 10.12
C TYR A 110 -1.83 -9.58 11.09
N MET A 111 -0.65 -9.05 11.34
CA MET A 111 0.28 -9.53 12.36
C MET A 111 0.58 -8.38 13.32
N GLU A 112 0.62 -8.67 14.61
CA GLU A 112 1.04 -7.72 15.64
C GLU A 112 2.56 -7.66 15.75
N LYS A 113 3.10 -6.57 16.24
CA LYS A 113 4.55 -6.37 16.38
C LYS A 113 5.20 -7.45 17.22
N GLU A 114 4.56 -7.81 18.33
CA GLU A 114 5.04 -8.86 19.24
C GLU A 114 5.08 -10.23 18.54
N ASP A 115 4.12 -10.52 17.66
CA ASP A 115 4.09 -11.75 16.87
C ASP A 115 5.23 -11.77 15.84
N LEU A 116 5.55 -10.62 15.23
CA LEU A 116 6.70 -10.48 14.33
C LEU A 116 8.03 -10.71 15.03
N GLU A 117 8.22 -10.13 16.22
CA GLU A 117 9.45 -10.33 17.00
C GLU A 117 9.62 -11.80 17.39
N ARG A 118 8.53 -12.49 17.76
CA ARG A 118 8.56 -13.94 18.01
C ARG A 118 8.91 -14.73 16.74
N ALA A 119 8.31 -14.36 15.60
CA ALA A 119 8.61 -15.02 14.35
C ALA A 119 10.09 -14.90 13.95
N TYR A 120 10.75 -13.77 14.26
CA TYR A 120 12.19 -13.61 14.04
C TYR A 120 13.06 -14.57 14.85
N ILE A 121 12.61 -14.95 16.03
CA ILE A 121 13.32 -15.87 16.91
C ILE A 121 13.03 -17.34 16.53
N GLU A 122 11.78 -17.66 16.21
CA GLU A 122 11.31 -19.03 16.08
C GLU A 122 11.42 -19.59 14.66
N ILE A 123 11.40 -18.73 13.63
CA ILE A 123 11.35 -19.17 12.24
C ILE A 123 12.59 -18.70 11.49
N PRO A 124 13.45 -19.61 11.05
CA PRO A 124 14.60 -19.27 10.22
C PRO A 124 14.19 -18.45 9.00
N HIS A 125 15.01 -17.47 8.64
CA HIS A 125 14.80 -16.59 7.48
C HIS A 125 13.58 -15.64 7.51
N SER A 126 12.75 -15.64 8.54
CA SER A 126 11.61 -14.71 8.66
C SER A 126 12.06 -13.24 8.63
N ASN A 127 13.17 -12.91 9.31
CA ASN A 127 13.80 -11.59 9.24
C ASN A 127 14.33 -11.25 7.82
N THR A 128 14.85 -12.24 7.10
CA THR A 128 15.30 -12.07 5.71
C THR A 128 14.13 -11.75 4.79
N ILE A 129 13.00 -12.44 4.96
CA ILE A 129 11.77 -12.15 4.20
C ILE A 129 11.28 -10.74 4.49
N CYS A 130 11.20 -10.35 5.76
CA CYS A 130 10.81 -8.99 6.15
C CYS A 130 11.73 -7.94 5.52
N ARG A 131 13.04 -8.15 5.56
CA ARG A 131 14.02 -7.26 4.94
C ARG A 131 13.80 -7.13 3.42
N ILE A 132 13.54 -8.23 2.71
CA ILE A 132 13.26 -8.20 1.27
C ILE A 132 12.00 -7.40 0.99
N ILE A 133 10.92 -7.60 1.74
CA ILE A 133 9.66 -6.85 1.60
C ILE A 133 9.91 -5.34 1.81
N LEU A 134 10.68 -4.97 2.84
CA LEU A 134 11.02 -3.58 3.11
C LEU A 134 11.89 -2.95 2.01
N GLN A 135 12.85 -3.70 1.46
CA GLN A 135 13.68 -3.25 0.33
C GLN A 135 12.83 -3.01 -0.92
N GLU A 136 11.92 -3.92 -1.26
CA GLU A 136 11.00 -3.73 -2.38
C GLU A 136 10.09 -2.52 -2.17
N THR A 137 9.59 -2.33 -0.95
CA THR A 137 8.76 -1.18 -0.60
C THR A 137 9.54 0.12 -0.76
N LEU A 138 10.78 0.19 -0.27
CA LEU A 138 11.65 1.36 -0.41
C LEU A 138 11.87 1.71 -1.88
N VAL A 139 12.20 0.73 -2.73
CA VAL A 139 12.37 0.94 -4.18
C VAL A 139 11.10 1.48 -4.83
N GLN A 140 9.92 1.00 -4.41
CA GLN A 140 8.65 1.54 -4.91
C GLN A 140 8.43 2.99 -4.49
N HIS A 141 8.75 3.35 -3.24
CA HIS A 141 8.68 4.73 -2.76
C HIS A 141 9.63 5.66 -3.52
N GLU A 142 10.85 5.22 -3.82
CA GLU A 142 11.79 6.01 -4.65
C GLU A 142 11.24 6.27 -6.06
N ARG A 143 10.64 5.26 -6.70
CA ARG A 143 9.99 5.42 -8.01
C ARG A 143 8.86 6.45 -7.96
N ILE A 144 8.03 6.40 -6.91
CA ILE A 144 6.95 7.37 -6.72
C ILE A 144 7.51 8.78 -6.57
N THR A 145 8.46 8.96 -5.69
CA THR A 145 9.10 10.26 -5.47
C THR A 145 9.66 10.81 -6.78
N SER A 146 10.29 9.97 -7.60
CA SER A 146 10.86 10.37 -8.89
C SER A 146 9.81 10.94 -9.84
N PHE A 147 8.65 10.30 -10.03
CA PHE A 147 7.66 10.87 -10.94
C PHE A 147 6.83 12.00 -10.32
N LEU A 148 6.62 12.05 -9.01
CA LEU A 148 5.91 13.16 -8.37
C LEU A 148 6.64 14.50 -8.53
N HIS A 149 7.96 14.49 -8.68
CA HIS A 149 8.75 15.68 -8.99
C HIS A 149 8.64 16.16 -10.45
N ILE A 150 8.06 15.39 -11.35
CA ILE A 150 7.86 15.79 -12.75
C ILE A 150 6.80 16.89 -12.80
N ARG A 151 7.17 18.09 -13.27
CA ARG A 151 6.25 19.24 -13.33
C ARG A 151 5.15 19.06 -14.39
N ASN A 152 5.49 18.47 -15.54
CA ASN A 152 4.52 18.22 -16.61
C ASN A 152 3.54 17.12 -16.18
N THR A 153 2.26 17.45 -16.05
CA THR A 153 1.22 16.55 -15.55
C THR A 153 0.98 15.34 -16.47
N GLN A 154 1.14 15.51 -17.79
CA GLN A 154 1.01 14.38 -18.73
C GLN A 154 2.16 13.40 -18.55
N ILE A 155 3.40 13.87 -18.56
CA ILE A 155 4.60 13.03 -18.35
C ILE A 155 4.54 12.36 -16.98
N ARG A 156 4.11 13.06 -15.92
CA ARG A 156 3.94 12.50 -14.57
C ARG A 156 2.93 11.35 -14.56
N TYR A 157 1.77 11.52 -15.19
CA TYR A 157 0.76 10.47 -15.27
C TYR A 157 1.24 9.26 -16.10
N GLU A 158 1.90 9.49 -17.23
CA GLU A 158 2.44 8.43 -18.06
C GLU A 158 3.53 7.64 -17.34
N ALA A 159 4.45 8.30 -16.61
CA ALA A 159 5.47 7.66 -15.79
C ALA A 159 4.84 6.81 -14.67
N PHE A 160 3.80 7.33 -14.00
CA PHE A 160 3.02 6.57 -13.03
C PHE A 160 2.39 5.34 -13.66
N ARG A 161 1.65 5.49 -14.75
CA ARG A 161 0.95 4.40 -15.45
C ARG A 161 1.92 3.32 -15.94
N LYS A 162 3.11 3.70 -16.44
CA LYS A 162 4.16 2.78 -16.86
C LYS A 162 4.71 1.96 -15.68
N SER A 163 4.90 2.60 -14.52
CA SER A 163 5.50 1.98 -13.34
C SER A 163 4.51 1.22 -12.46
N PHE A 164 3.23 1.63 -12.44
CA PHE A 164 2.19 1.14 -11.54
C PHE A 164 0.87 0.84 -12.26
N LYS A 165 0.96 0.02 -13.31
CA LYS A 165 -0.20 -0.32 -14.16
C LYS A 165 -1.40 -0.83 -13.35
N ASP A 166 -1.18 -1.80 -12.46
CA ASP A 166 -2.25 -2.38 -11.65
C ASP A 166 -2.91 -1.34 -10.73
N MET A 167 -2.13 -0.38 -10.23
CA MET A 167 -2.64 0.72 -9.43
C MET A 167 -3.46 1.69 -10.29
N ASP A 168 -3.01 2.00 -11.52
CA ASP A 168 -3.77 2.83 -12.46
C ASP A 168 -5.11 2.21 -12.83
N GLU A 169 -5.18 0.89 -12.98
CA GLU A 169 -6.41 0.18 -13.32
C GLU A 169 -7.39 0.06 -12.14
N GLN A 170 -6.90 -0.12 -10.91
CA GLN A 170 -7.74 -0.47 -9.75
C GLN A 170 -8.14 0.72 -8.89
N VAL A 171 -7.33 1.79 -8.83
CA VAL A 171 -7.58 2.95 -7.99
C VAL A 171 -8.58 3.90 -8.67
N PRO A 172 -9.66 4.34 -7.97
CA PRO A 172 -10.59 5.33 -8.51
C PRO A 172 -9.91 6.67 -8.81
N ASP A 173 -10.32 7.32 -9.90
CA ASP A 173 -9.70 8.54 -10.43
C ASP A 173 -9.59 9.69 -9.43
N LYS A 174 -10.58 9.86 -8.56
CA LYS A 174 -10.54 10.87 -7.48
C LYS A 174 -9.28 10.71 -6.61
N TYR A 175 -8.99 9.50 -6.15
CA TYR A 175 -7.86 9.23 -5.27
C TYR A 175 -6.54 9.20 -6.01
N LYS A 176 -6.56 8.72 -7.26
CA LYS A 176 -5.40 8.74 -8.16
C LYS A 176 -4.97 10.17 -8.49
N ALA A 177 -5.91 11.05 -8.78
CA ALA A 177 -5.63 12.46 -9.03
C ALA A 177 -4.97 13.11 -7.80
N SER A 178 -5.55 12.90 -6.61
CA SER A 178 -4.97 13.36 -5.33
C SER A 178 -3.54 12.83 -5.14
N PHE A 179 -3.30 11.53 -5.37
CA PHE A 179 -1.98 10.89 -5.28
C PHE A 179 -0.96 11.51 -6.25
N LEU A 180 -1.40 11.85 -7.46
CA LEU A 180 -0.56 12.44 -8.49
C LEU A 180 -0.42 13.97 -8.38
N ASN A 181 -0.93 14.56 -7.30
CA ASN A 181 -0.95 16.01 -7.12
C ASN A 181 -1.59 16.73 -8.32
N MET A 182 -2.80 16.29 -8.67
CA MET A 182 -3.64 16.81 -9.75
C MET A 182 -5.08 16.94 -9.28
N SER A 183 -5.84 17.84 -9.89
CA SER A 183 -7.30 17.79 -9.78
C SER A 183 -7.88 16.64 -10.62
N PRO A 184 -9.07 16.10 -10.30
CA PRO A 184 -9.74 15.10 -11.12
C PRO A 184 -9.97 15.58 -12.57
N SER A 185 -10.24 16.87 -12.77
CA SER A 185 -10.42 17.49 -14.10
C SER A 185 -9.11 17.53 -14.90
N GLU A 186 -7.97 17.76 -14.24
CA GLU A 186 -6.65 17.68 -14.89
C GLU A 186 -6.32 16.25 -15.31
N LEU A 187 -6.54 15.26 -14.46
CA LEU A 187 -6.33 13.86 -14.79
C LEU A 187 -7.17 13.44 -15.99
N SER A 188 -8.45 13.83 -16.04
CA SER A 188 -9.34 13.58 -17.18
C SER A 188 -8.82 14.24 -18.48
N ARG A 189 -8.34 15.48 -18.40
CA ARG A 189 -7.77 16.22 -19.52
C ARG A 189 -6.48 15.58 -20.02
N VAL A 190 -5.62 15.14 -19.14
CA VAL A 190 -4.37 14.43 -19.47
C VAL A 190 -4.66 13.14 -20.21
N ARG A 191 -5.59 12.31 -19.72
CA ARG A 191 -5.99 11.07 -20.39
C ARG A 191 -6.52 11.31 -21.80
N ARG A 192 -7.38 12.33 -21.97
CA ARG A 192 -7.89 12.70 -23.29
C ARG A 192 -6.76 13.10 -24.24
N LYS A 193 -5.81 13.91 -23.79
CA LYS A 193 -4.65 14.31 -24.61
C LYS A 193 -3.80 13.10 -25.05
N ILE A 194 -3.60 12.12 -24.17
CA ILE A 194 -2.88 10.89 -24.52
C ILE A 194 -3.62 10.10 -25.60
N MET A 195 -4.97 10.04 -25.53
CA MET A 195 -5.78 9.37 -26.55
C MET A 195 -5.73 10.07 -27.90
N GLU A 196 -5.71 11.42 -27.91
CA GLU A 196 -5.74 12.24 -29.13
C GLU A 196 -4.35 12.36 -29.78
N ASN A 197 -3.30 12.55 -28.99
CA ASN A 197 -1.97 12.94 -29.48
C ASN A 197 -0.88 11.86 -29.22
N GLY A 198 -1.23 10.77 -28.54
CA GLY A 198 -0.27 9.74 -28.15
C GLY A 198 0.50 10.06 -26.86
N SER A 199 1.39 9.13 -26.49
CA SER A 199 2.28 9.24 -25.33
C SER A 199 3.41 10.24 -25.58
N LEU A 200 3.85 10.94 -24.55
CA LEU A 200 5.05 11.79 -24.55
C LEU A 200 6.31 11.06 -24.10
N ILE A 201 6.14 9.84 -23.57
CA ILE A 201 7.25 8.97 -23.16
C ILE A 201 7.13 7.61 -23.84
N ASP A 202 8.27 7.02 -24.25
CA ASP A 202 8.37 5.70 -24.86
C ASP A 202 8.24 4.56 -23.83
#